data_98da13264289ddbf51dae974fdb0e34f
#
_entry.id   98da13264289ddbf51dae974fdb0e34f
#
_cell.length_a   1.000
_cell.length_b   1.000
_cell.length_c   1.000
_cell.angle_alpha   90.00
_cell.angle_beta   90.00
_cell.angle_gamma   90.00
#
_symmetry.space_group_name_H-M   'P 1'
#
loop_
_entity.id
_entity.type
_entity.pdbx_description
1 polymer ?
#
loop_
_entity_poly.entity_id
_entity_poly.type
_entity_poly.pdbx_seq_one_letter_code
_entity_poly.pdbx_strand_id
1 'polypeptide(L)'
;SGLVWIVIAIVLTCIPKTRKCGLTMMIAMAITYLVGNLFLKNVIARPRPCAVDNSVILKIPFPSEYSFPSGHSSNGFAGAVTIFCYYRRAGLLSLLMAALIAFSRLYFFVHYPTDILGGILLGTLDALLAVWLVKHLENRADAQSASNADKSEHVQEK
;
A
#
# COMPACT_ATOMS: atom_id res chain seq x y z
N SER A 1 -3.65 2.28 12.09
CA SER A 1 -3.54 0.86 11.84
C SER A 1 -3.89 0.50 10.41
N GLY A 2 -3.29 -0.59 9.90
CA GLY A 2 -3.54 -1.06 8.52
C GLY A 2 -5.02 -1.35 8.24
N LEU A 3 -5.81 -1.64 9.28
CA LEU A 3 -7.24 -1.94 9.16
C LEU A 3 -8.03 -0.80 8.48
N VAL A 4 -7.74 0.46 8.78
CA VAL A 4 -8.43 1.61 8.15
C VAL A 4 -8.24 1.59 6.63
N TRP A 5 -7.03 1.34 6.18
CA TRP A 5 -6.71 1.27 4.74
C TRP A 5 -7.33 0.07 4.05
N ILE A 6 -7.42 -1.08 4.76
CA ILE A 6 -8.13 -2.27 4.25
C ILE A 6 -9.62 -1.96 4.07
N VAL A 7 -10.26 -1.33 5.07
CA VAL A 7 -11.69 -0.95 4.97
C VAL A 7 -11.90 0.02 3.79
N ILE A 8 -11.04 1.04 3.64
CA ILE A 8 -11.11 1.96 2.51
C ILE A 8 -10.98 1.19 1.17
N ALA A 9 -10.02 0.27 1.06
CA ALA A 9 -9.83 -0.53 -0.15
C ALA A 9 -11.07 -1.37 -0.49
N ILE A 10 -11.68 -2.01 0.51
CA ILE A 10 -12.92 -2.80 0.35
C ILE A 10 -14.05 -1.89 -0.12
N VAL A 11 -14.29 -0.76 0.53
CA VAL A 11 -15.35 0.20 0.15
C VAL A 11 -15.15 0.68 -1.28
N LEU A 12 -13.93 1.07 -1.66
CA LEU A 12 -13.62 1.49 -3.04
C LEU A 12 -13.85 0.37 -4.05
N THR A 13 -13.60 -0.88 -3.68
CA THR A 13 -13.82 -2.06 -4.54
C THR A 13 -15.31 -2.35 -4.76
N CYS A 14 -16.14 -2.12 -3.73
CA CYS A 14 -17.59 -2.32 -3.82
C CYS A 14 -18.30 -1.28 -4.70
N ILE A 15 -17.74 -0.09 -4.87
CA ILE A 15 -18.32 0.98 -5.68
C ILE A 15 -17.85 0.83 -7.15
N PRO A 16 -18.75 0.65 -8.15
CA PRO A 16 -18.32 0.41 -9.53
C PRO A 16 -17.36 1.44 -10.11
N LYS A 17 -17.57 2.73 -9.81
CA LYS A 17 -16.72 3.85 -10.31
C LYS A 17 -15.30 3.83 -9.74
N THR A 18 -15.08 3.27 -8.56
CA THR A 18 -13.80 3.27 -7.85
C THR A 18 -13.19 1.87 -7.73
N ARG A 19 -13.86 0.84 -8.27
CA ARG A 19 -13.45 -0.57 -8.15
C ARG A 19 -12.01 -0.81 -8.56
N LYS A 20 -11.55 -0.25 -9.68
CA LYS A 20 -10.17 -0.38 -10.13
C LYS A 20 -9.18 0.15 -9.09
N CYS A 21 -9.44 1.33 -8.54
CA CYS A 21 -8.61 1.91 -7.49
C CYS A 21 -8.58 1.00 -6.25
N GLY A 22 -9.74 0.49 -5.81
CA GLY A 22 -9.84 -0.40 -4.66
C GLY A 22 -9.04 -1.70 -4.85
N LEU A 23 -9.21 -2.37 -6.00
CA LEU A 23 -8.46 -3.59 -6.33
C LEU A 23 -6.95 -3.33 -6.41
N THR A 24 -6.53 -2.25 -7.08
CA THR A 24 -5.11 -1.86 -7.14
C THR A 24 -4.55 -1.59 -5.75
N MET A 25 -5.32 -0.93 -4.88
CA MET A 25 -4.93 -0.68 -3.50
C MET A 25 -4.77 -1.97 -2.69
N MET A 26 -5.66 -2.95 -2.88
CA MET A 26 -5.52 -4.27 -2.23
C MET A 26 -4.26 -4.98 -2.69
N ILE A 27 -3.93 -4.95 -4.00
CA ILE A 27 -2.69 -5.50 -4.55
C ILE A 27 -1.47 -4.80 -3.94
N ALA A 28 -1.44 -3.47 -3.91
CA ALA A 28 -0.36 -2.70 -3.31
C ALA A 28 -0.13 -3.08 -1.84
N MET A 29 -1.20 -3.17 -1.05
CA MET A 29 -1.13 -3.55 0.37
C MET A 29 -0.68 -5.00 0.57
N ALA A 30 -1.09 -5.92 -0.32
CA ALA A 30 -0.62 -7.31 -0.29
C ALA A 30 0.89 -7.40 -0.55
N ILE A 31 1.41 -6.67 -1.55
CA ILE A 31 2.85 -6.58 -1.84
C ILE A 31 3.58 -6.00 -0.62
N THR A 32 3.08 -4.89 -0.08
CA THR A 32 3.64 -4.25 1.12
C THR A 32 3.69 -5.21 2.32
N TYR A 33 2.66 -6.01 2.53
CA TYR A 33 2.63 -7.00 3.60
C TYR A 33 3.68 -8.10 3.38
N LEU A 34 3.77 -8.66 2.17
CA LEU A 34 4.72 -9.70 1.84
C LEU A 34 6.17 -9.19 1.96
N VAL A 35 6.48 -8.06 1.33
CA VAL A 35 7.84 -7.52 1.32
C VAL A 35 8.20 -6.89 2.67
N GLY A 36 7.34 -6.07 3.23
CA GLY A 36 7.61 -5.33 4.47
C GLY A 36 7.52 -6.20 5.71
N ASN A 37 6.37 -6.84 5.93
CA ASN A 37 6.10 -7.55 7.19
C ASN A 37 6.69 -8.96 7.22
N LEU A 38 6.57 -9.73 6.13
CA LEU A 38 7.07 -11.11 6.13
C LEU A 38 8.56 -11.20 5.80
N PHE A 39 9.08 -10.36 4.91
CA PHE A 39 10.47 -10.43 4.49
C PHE A 39 11.36 -9.46 5.26
N LEU A 40 11.23 -8.15 5.04
CA LEU A 40 12.17 -7.15 5.58
C LEU A 40 12.20 -7.10 7.11
N LYS A 41 11.07 -7.21 7.79
CA LYS A 41 11.03 -7.23 9.26
C LYS A 41 11.87 -8.36 9.84
N ASN A 42 11.76 -9.57 9.27
CA ASN A 42 12.46 -10.74 9.78
C ASN A 42 13.94 -10.76 9.40
N VAL A 43 14.30 -10.20 8.22
CA VAL A 43 15.71 -10.12 7.78
C VAL A 43 16.48 -9.07 8.57
N ILE A 44 15.89 -7.87 8.77
CA ILE A 44 16.57 -6.77 9.45
C ILE A 44 16.48 -6.91 10.96
N ALA A 45 15.39 -7.50 11.48
CA ALA A 45 15.15 -7.82 12.89
C ALA A 45 15.52 -6.68 13.88
N ARG A 46 15.24 -5.41 13.49
CA ARG A 46 15.61 -4.24 14.28
C ARG A 46 14.76 -4.14 15.55
N PRO A 47 15.37 -4.03 16.75
CA PRO A 47 14.63 -3.78 17.98
C PRO A 47 13.95 -2.39 17.94
N ARG A 48 12.81 -2.26 18.61
CA ARG A 48 12.10 -0.97 18.71
C ARG A 48 12.76 -0.03 19.71
N PRO A 49 12.63 1.31 19.54
CA PRO A 49 13.15 2.26 20.53
C PRO A 49 12.61 1.98 21.93
N CYS A 50 11.33 1.67 22.08
CA CYS A 50 10.71 1.34 23.36
C CYS A 50 11.17 0.00 23.97
N ALA A 51 11.80 -0.88 23.20
CA ALA A 51 12.40 -2.12 23.70
C ALA A 51 13.85 -1.93 24.16
N VAL A 52 14.51 -0.88 23.65
CA VAL A 52 15.90 -0.53 24.00
C VAL A 52 15.92 0.42 25.21
N ASP A 53 15.01 1.37 25.26
CA ASP A 53 14.86 2.33 26.35
C ASP A 53 13.53 2.10 27.08
N ASN A 54 13.61 1.45 28.24
CA ASN A 54 12.47 1.13 29.09
C ASN A 54 12.06 2.30 30.02
N SER A 55 12.74 3.45 29.96
CA SER A 55 12.40 4.62 30.78
C SER A 55 11.13 5.33 30.33
N VAL A 56 10.69 5.08 29.07
CA VAL A 56 9.52 5.70 28.48
C VAL A 56 8.27 4.86 28.75
N ILE A 57 7.30 5.44 29.45
CA ILE A 57 5.98 4.82 29.66
C ILE A 57 5.19 4.90 28.35
N LEU A 58 4.94 3.73 27.73
CA LEU A 58 4.15 3.66 26.52
C LEU A 58 2.68 3.99 26.77
N LYS A 59 2.08 4.82 25.91
CA LYS A 59 0.64 5.12 25.90
C LYS A 59 -0.18 4.12 25.08
N ILE A 60 0.47 3.12 24.48
CA ILE A 60 -0.14 2.07 23.64
C ILE A 60 0.44 0.71 24.05
N PRO A 61 -0.24 -0.40 23.78
CA PRO A 61 0.28 -1.74 24.04
C PRO A 61 1.63 -1.95 23.40
N PHE A 62 2.53 -2.68 24.09
CA PHE A 62 3.86 -2.98 23.59
C PHE A 62 3.77 -3.79 22.30
N PRO A 63 4.35 -3.32 21.17
CA PRO A 63 4.30 -4.04 19.92
C PRO A 63 5.27 -5.23 19.93
N SER A 64 4.78 -6.42 19.58
CA SER A 64 5.55 -7.66 19.56
C SER A 64 6.47 -7.84 18.36
N GLU A 65 6.23 -7.08 17.27
CA GLU A 65 6.99 -7.21 16.02
C GLU A 65 8.22 -6.30 15.97
N TYR A 66 9.18 -6.62 15.09
CA TYR A 66 10.35 -5.79 14.80
C TYR A 66 9.99 -4.39 14.29
N SER A 67 10.96 -3.45 14.41
CA SER A 67 10.74 -2.03 14.15
C SER A 67 10.74 -1.66 12.67
N PHE A 68 11.68 -2.18 11.89
CA PHE A 68 11.89 -1.78 10.49
C PHE A 68 11.30 -2.81 9.50
N PRO A 69 10.65 -2.35 8.43
CA PRO A 69 10.09 -1.01 8.23
C PRO A 69 8.80 -0.78 9.04
N SER A 70 8.38 0.50 9.17
CA SER A 70 7.11 0.82 9.83
C SER A 70 5.92 0.37 9.00
N GLY A 71 5.20 -0.66 9.47
CA GLY A 71 4.02 -1.19 8.79
C GLY A 71 2.86 -0.19 8.69
N HIS A 72 2.73 0.74 9.65
CA HIS A 72 1.73 1.82 9.56
C HIS A 72 2.06 2.81 8.45
N SER A 73 3.33 3.14 8.29
CA SER A 73 3.78 4.05 7.23
C SER A 73 3.69 3.38 5.86
N SER A 74 4.17 2.14 5.72
CA SER A 74 4.15 1.45 4.43
C SER A 74 2.73 1.19 3.92
N ASN A 75 1.83 0.66 4.76
CA ASN A 75 0.43 0.46 4.36
C ASN A 75 -0.30 1.80 4.13
N GLY A 76 0.00 2.82 4.94
CA GLY A 76 -0.56 4.16 4.76
C GLY A 76 -0.20 4.77 3.41
N PHE A 77 1.08 4.75 3.06
CA PHE A 77 1.55 5.30 1.79
C PHE A 77 1.20 4.42 0.60
N ALA A 78 1.18 3.09 0.74
CA ALA A 78 0.67 2.20 -0.31
C ALA A 78 -0.78 2.55 -0.69
N GLY A 79 -1.66 2.73 0.31
CA GLY A 79 -3.04 3.13 0.06
C GLY A 79 -3.16 4.55 -0.49
N ALA A 80 -2.52 5.53 0.15
CA ALA A 80 -2.64 6.93 -0.21
C ALA A 80 -2.08 7.25 -1.61
N VAL A 81 -0.92 6.69 -1.98
CA VAL A 81 -0.33 6.84 -3.32
C VAL A 81 -1.19 6.17 -4.37
N THR A 82 -1.76 4.99 -4.09
CA THR A 82 -2.70 4.35 -5.01
C THR A 82 -3.89 5.27 -5.26
N ILE A 83 -4.56 5.79 -4.22
CA ILE A 83 -5.67 6.73 -4.38
C ILE A 83 -5.23 7.96 -5.17
N PHE A 84 -4.04 8.50 -4.92
CA PHE A 84 -3.50 9.67 -5.61
C PHE A 84 -3.30 9.43 -7.11
N CYS A 85 -2.91 8.23 -7.53
CA CYS A 85 -2.75 7.88 -8.93
C CYS A 85 -4.07 7.85 -9.71
N TYR A 86 -5.19 7.55 -9.03
CA TYR A 86 -6.53 7.52 -9.63
C TYR A 86 -7.32 8.81 -9.40
N TYR A 87 -7.21 9.41 -8.22
CA TYR A 87 -8.02 10.56 -7.75
C TYR A 87 -7.16 11.59 -7.03
N ARG A 88 -6.60 12.56 -7.75
CA ARG A 88 -5.63 13.55 -7.23
C ARG A 88 -6.06 14.24 -5.93
N ARG A 89 -7.29 14.78 -5.88
CA ARG A 89 -7.78 15.53 -4.70
C ARG A 89 -7.94 14.64 -3.48
N ALA A 90 -8.59 13.49 -3.64
CA ALA A 90 -8.75 12.51 -2.57
C ALA A 90 -7.40 11.93 -2.12
N GLY A 91 -6.49 11.71 -3.07
CA GLY A 91 -5.13 11.24 -2.80
C GLY A 91 -4.30 12.21 -1.97
N LEU A 92 -4.41 13.53 -2.21
CA LEU A 92 -3.73 14.53 -1.38
C LEU A 92 -4.18 14.46 0.09
N LEU A 93 -5.49 14.34 0.32
CA LEU A 93 -6.03 14.17 1.68
C LEU A 93 -5.57 12.85 2.30
N SER A 94 -5.55 11.78 1.51
CA SER A 94 -5.06 10.46 1.95
C SER A 94 -3.57 10.49 2.31
N LEU A 95 -2.74 11.20 1.54
CA LEU A 95 -1.32 11.39 1.82
C LEU A 95 -1.10 12.19 3.12
N LEU A 96 -1.90 13.23 3.35
CA LEU A 96 -1.86 13.97 4.61
C LEU A 96 -2.21 13.05 5.79
N MET A 97 -3.27 12.24 5.67
CA MET A 97 -3.63 11.27 6.71
C MET A 97 -2.52 10.23 6.94
N ALA A 98 -1.93 9.69 5.87
CA ALA A 98 -0.82 8.74 5.98
C ALA A 98 0.39 9.37 6.68
N ALA A 99 0.73 10.62 6.38
CA ALA A 99 1.81 11.36 7.04
C ALA A 99 1.54 11.58 8.53
N LEU A 100 0.31 11.96 8.90
CA LEU A 100 -0.07 12.14 10.32
C LEU A 100 -0.01 10.81 11.09
N ILE A 101 -0.47 9.71 10.49
CA ILE A 101 -0.34 8.36 11.07
C ILE A 101 1.14 7.98 11.23
N ALA A 102 1.96 8.22 10.21
CA ALA A 102 3.39 7.94 10.27
C ALA A 102 4.08 8.74 11.39
N PHE A 103 3.80 10.04 11.47
CA PHE A 103 4.31 10.91 12.53
C PHE A 103 3.88 10.44 13.92
N SER A 104 2.63 9.99 14.09
CA SER A 104 2.15 9.48 15.37
C SER A 104 2.99 8.30 15.90
N ARG A 105 3.64 7.53 15.02
CA ARG A 105 4.51 6.41 15.43
C ARG A 105 5.78 6.86 16.10
N LEU A 106 6.30 8.03 15.70
CA LEU A 106 7.43 8.67 16.39
C LEU A 106 6.97 9.19 17.75
N TYR A 107 5.84 9.86 17.82
CA TYR A 107 5.26 10.37 19.06
C TYR A 107 5.03 9.29 20.12
N PHE A 108 4.60 8.09 19.69
CA PHE A 108 4.43 6.95 20.60
C PHE A 108 5.72 6.19 20.91
N PHE A 109 6.87 6.65 20.43
CA PHE A 109 8.17 6.05 20.67
C PHE A 109 8.28 4.56 20.28
N VAL A 110 7.55 4.14 19.23
CA VAL A 110 7.52 2.75 18.76
C VAL A 110 8.32 2.50 17.48
N HIS A 111 8.74 3.56 16.78
CA HIS A 111 9.55 3.51 15.56
C HIS A 111 10.60 4.60 15.55
N TYR A 112 11.74 4.31 14.92
CA TYR A 112 12.76 5.31 14.59
C TYR A 112 12.35 6.12 13.35
N PRO A 113 12.87 7.34 13.15
CA PRO A 113 12.63 8.11 11.92
C PRO A 113 12.97 7.34 10.64
N THR A 114 14.04 6.55 10.66
CA THR A 114 14.45 5.71 9.51
C THR A 114 13.48 4.59 9.21
N ASP A 115 12.75 4.05 10.20
CA ASP A 115 11.69 3.04 9.97
C ASP A 115 10.50 3.65 9.23
N ILE A 116 10.19 4.91 9.58
CA ILE A 116 9.13 5.69 8.90
C ILE A 116 9.51 5.96 7.45
N LEU A 117 10.73 6.48 7.22
CA LEU A 117 11.22 6.74 5.87
C LEU A 117 11.29 5.47 5.01
N GLY A 118 11.78 4.37 5.58
CA GLY A 118 11.79 3.07 4.93
C GLY A 118 10.37 2.58 4.59
N GLY A 119 9.42 2.78 5.50
CA GLY A 119 8.01 2.46 5.26
C GLY A 119 7.37 3.31 4.18
N ILE A 120 7.63 4.63 4.16
CA ILE A 120 7.15 5.56 3.13
C ILE A 120 7.67 5.14 1.75
N LEU A 121 8.97 4.88 1.65
CA LEU A 121 9.60 4.47 0.40
C LEU A 121 9.00 3.15 -0.10
N LEU A 122 8.94 2.14 0.76
CA LEU A 122 8.39 0.82 0.43
C LEU A 122 6.94 0.95 -0.05
N GLY A 123 6.05 1.56 0.74
CA GLY A 123 4.64 1.68 0.38
C GLY A 123 4.41 2.47 -0.90
N THR A 124 5.24 3.50 -1.16
CA THR A 124 5.18 4.27 -2.41
C THR A 124 5.58 3.42 -3.61
N LEU A 125 6.68 2.67 -3.53
CA LEU A 125 7.15 1.80 -4.61
C LEU A 125 6.13 0.68 -4.89
N ASP A 126 5.57 0.06 -3.85
CA ASP A 126 4.57 -0.99 -3.98
C ASP A 126 3.28 -0.49 -4.64
N ALA A 127 2.84 0.73 -4.29
CA ALA A 127 1.70 1.39 -4.94
C ALA A 127 1.95 1.63 -6.43
N LEU A 128 3.11 2.20 -6.78
CA LEU A 128 3.48 2.46 -8.17
C LEU A 128 3.59 1.17 -8.97
N LEU A 129 4.16 0.12 -8.38
CA LEU A 129 4.24 -1.21 -8.99
C LEU A 129 2.85 -1.80 -9.22
N ALA A 130 1.95 -1.74 -8.23
CA ALA A 130 0.58 -2.24 -8.37
C ALA A 130 -0.19 -1.49 -9.46
N VAL A 131 -0.08 -0.16 -9.51
CA VAL A 131 -0.70 0.67 -10.55
C VAL A 131 -0.16 0.31 -11.94
N TRP A 132 1.15 0.13 -12.06
CA TRP A 132 1.78 -0.28 -13.31
C TRP A 132 1.30 -1.68 -13.75
N LEU A 133 1.27 -2.65 -12.85
CA LEU A 133 0.82 -4.02 -13.13
C LEU A 133 -0.63 -4.04 -13.62
N VAL A 134 -1.53 -3.36 -12.92
CA VAL A 134 -2.96 -3.33 -13.30
C VAL A 134 -3.14 -2.70 -14.68
N LYS A 135 -2.52 -1.55 -14.95
CA LYS A 135 -2.57 -0.90 -16.26
C LYS A 135 -1.98 -1.77 -17.39
N HIS A 136 -0.87 -2.46 -17.10
CA HIS A 136 -0.24 -3.34 -18.09
C HIS A 136 -1.12 -4.54 -18.44
N LEU A 137 -1.77 -5.15 -17.45
CA LEU A 137 -2.70 -6.26 -17.67
C LEU A 137 -3.95 -5.83 -18.45
N GLU A 138 -4.51 -4.65 -18.16
CA GLU A 138 -5.63 -4.08 -18.90
C GLU A 138 -5.27 -3.87 -20.38
N ASN A 139 -4.14 -3.21 -20.64
CA ASN A 139 -3.69 -2.96 -22.02
C ASN A 139 -3.49 -4.27 -22.82
N ARG A 140 -3.01 -5.32 -22.15
CA ARG A 140 -2.88 -6.64 -22.80
C ARG A 140 -4.23 -7.29 -23.09
N ALA A 141 -5.18 -7.20 -22.16
CA ALA A 141 -6.52 -7.74 -22.34
C ALA A 141 -7.25 -7.04 -23.49
N ASP A 142 -7.14 -5.72 -23.59
CA ASP A 142 -7.76 -4.92 -24.66
C ASP A 142 -7.13 -5.27 -26.03
N ALA A 143 -5.82 -5.40 -26.12
CA ALA A 143 -5.13 -5.81 -27.34
C ALA A 143 -5.51 -7.21 -27.80
N GLN A 144 -5.70 -8.15 -26.86
CA GLN A 144 -6.11 -9.51 -27.18
C GLN A 144 -7.58 -9.58 -27.64
N SER A 145 -8.44 -8.77 -27.05
CA SER A 145 -9.85 -8.66 -27.45
C SER A 145 -9.98 -8.09 -28.86
N ALA A 146 -9.21 -7.05 -29.20
CA ALA A 146 -9.18 -6.48 -30.54
C ALA A 146 -8.68 -7.48 -31.58
N SER A 147 -7.62 -8.25 -31.31
CA SER A 147 -7.09 -9.29 -32.19
C SER A 147 -8.08 -10.43 -32.44
N ASN A 148 -8.86 -10.80 -31.42
CA ASN A 148 -9.88 -11.84 -31.56
C ASN A 148 -11.10 -11.37 -32.38
N ALA A 149 -11.49 -10.10 -32.24
CA ALA A 149 -12.57 -9.50 -33.04
C ALA A 149 -12.21 -9.47 -34.53
N ASP A 150 -10.99 -9.02 -34.89
CA ASP A 150 -10.49 -8.99 -36.28
C ASP A 150 -10.48 -10.39 -36.91
N LYS A 151 -10.04 -11.40 -36.17
CA LYS A 151 -10.07 -12.80 -36.64
C LYS A 151 -11.47 -13.34 -36.89
N SER A 152 -12.44 -12.94 -36.06
CA SER A 152 -13.86 -13.39 -36.22
C SER A 152 -14.52 -12.78 -37.44
N GLU A 153 -14.23 -11.53 -37.81
CA GLU A 153 -14.72 -10.87 -39.01
C GLU A 153 -14.17 -11.54 -40.27
N HIS A 154 -12.89 -11.83 -40.36
CA HIS A 154 -12.28 -12.53 -41.49
C HIS A 154 -12.77 -13.97 -41.70
N VAL A 155 -13.32 -14.63 -40.69
CA VAL A 155 -13.90 -15.99 -40.81
C VAL A 155 -15.32 -15.92 -41.35
N GLN A 156 -16.08 -14.84 -41.12
CA GLN A 156 -17.45 -14.68 -41.60
C GLN A 156 -17.55 -14.22 -43.08
N GLU A 157 -16.46 -13.62 -43.62
CA GLU A 157 -16.39 -13.19 -45.02
C GLU A 157 -15.99 -14.30 -46.03
N LYS A 158 -15.72 -15.51 -45.55
CA LYS A 158 -15.38 -16.69 -46.37
C LYS A 158 -16.54 -17.69 -46.41
#